data_cc257c4629934bb2530b03d9bb7ab293
#
_entry.id   cc257c4629934bb2530b03d9bb7ab293
#
_cell.length_a   1.000
_cell.length_b   1.000
_cell.length_c   1.000
_cell.angle_alpha   90.00
_cell.angle_beta   90.00
_cell.angle_gamma   90.00
#
_symmetry.space_group_name_H-M   'P 1'
#
loop_
_entity.id
_entity.type
_entity.pdbx_description
1 polymer ?
#
loop_
_entity_poly.entity_id
_entity_poly.type
_entity_poly.pdbx_seq_one_letter_code
_entity_poly.pdbx_strand_id
1 'polypeptide(L)'
;MSSKIEKHTISEKADIMHRASSLYMASNIPIDYGTGEMYTPVEVHMLKYIQNYPGKNVTQLSVEWDKSKAAISQMLKKMEERELIYKKNPADNFRKQCFFVTEKGQELCRYHEKYDTKVFGETLRMLEELCTEDEIEVCFSILEKYVKVRQKKHYSKET
;
A
#
# COMPACT_ATOMS: atom_id res chain seq x y z
N MET A 1 32.95 14.05 -6.97
CA MET A 1 32.63 14.24 -8.41
C MET A 1 31.13 14.20 -8.54
N SER A 2 30.48 15.32 -8.89
CA SER A 2 29.04 15.33 -9.14
C SER A 2 28.75 14.53 -10.41
N SER A 3 28.19 13.34 -10.28
CA SER A 3 27.78 12.56 -11.44
C SER A 3 26.65 13.35 -12.12
N LYS A 4 26.84 13.65 -13.41
CA LYS A 4 25.85 14.34 -14.21
C LYS A 4 24.62 13.44 -14.30
N ILE A 5 23.52 13.81 -13.62
CA ILE A 5 22.26 13.06 -13.68
C ILE A 5 21.82 13.01 -15.14
N GLU A 6 21.79 11.82 -15.70
CA GLU A 6 21.32 11.57 -17.05
C GLU A 6 19.82 11.82 -17.15
N LYS A 7 19.41 12.64 -18.12
CA LYS A 7 17.99 13.01 -18.27
C LYS A 7 17.27 11.98 -19.13
N HIS A 8 16.46 11.16 -18.48
CA HIS A 8 15.57 10.24 -19.19
C HIS A 8 14.44 10.96 -19.91
N THR A 9 14.10 10.47 -21.09
CA THR A 9 12.90 10.85 -21.84
C THR A 9 11.63 10.45 -21.09
N ILE A 10 10.47 10.96 -21.51
CA ILE A 10 9.18 10.58 -20.91
C ILE A 10 8.93 9.08 -21.06
N SER A 11 9.25 8.48 -22.22
CA SER A 11 9.08 7.05 -22.48
C SER A 11 9.94 6.20 -21.55
N GLU A 12 11.22 6.52 -21.42
CA GLU A 12 12.14 5.80 -20.52
C GLU A 12 11.68 5.87 -19.06
N LYS A 13 11.19 7.03 -18.60
CA LYS A 13 10.60 7.16 -17.26
C LYS A 13 9.37 6.26 -17.08
N ALA A 14 8.50 6.19 -18.10
CA ALA A 14 7.34 5.31 -18.05
C ALA A 14 7.76 3.83 -18.01
N ASP A 15 8.77 3.44 -18.80
CA ASP A 15 9.30 2.07 -18.82
C ASP A 15 9.95 1.66 -17.50
N ILE A 16 10.71 2.57 -16.86
CA ILE A 16 11.29 2.35 -15.53
C ILE A 16 10.18 2.10 -14.50
N MET A 17 9.16 2.98 -14.47
CA MET A 17 8.03 2.83 -13.56
C MET A 17 7.26 1.53 -13.79
N HIS A 18 7.05 1.14 -15.06
CA HIS A 18 6.35 -0.09 -15.41
C HIS A 18 7.14 -1.33 -14.93
N ARG A 19 8.45 -1.38 -15.19
CA ARG A 19 9.32 -2.48 -14.73
C ARG A 19 9.39 -2.56 -13.21
N ALA A 20 9.55 -1.43 -12.53
CA ALA A 20 9.59 -1.39 -11.07
C ALA A 20 8.26 -1.92 -10.47
N SER A 21 7.11 -1.47 -11.00
CA SER A 21 5.80 -1.96 -10.59
C SER A 21 5.63 -3.46 -10.85
N SER A 22 6.07 -3.96 -12.01
CA SER A 22 5.96 -5.37 -12.38
C SER A 22 6.79 -6.26 -11.45
N LEU A 23 8.02 -5.86 -11.14
CA LEU A 23 8.89 -6.59 -10.20
C LEU A 23 8.30 -6.61 -8.79
N TYR A 24 7.76 -5.48 -8.32
CA TYR A 24 7.10 -5.41 -7.02
C TYR A 24 5.85 -6.28 -6.96
N MET A 25 5.01 -6.26 -8.01
CA MET A 25 3.79 -7.07 -8.08
C MET A 25 4.06 -8.57 -8.25
N ALA A 26 5.20 -8.97 -8.81
CA ALA A 26 5.61 -10.37 -8.89
C ALA A 26 5.79 -11.01 -7.50
N SER A 27 6.07 -10.21 -6.49
CA SER A 27 6.18 -10.63 -5.09
C SER A 27 4.83 -10.72 -4.35
N ASN A 28 3.69 -10.48 -5.02
CA ASN A 28 2.36 -10.51 -4.41
C ASN A 28 1.81 -11.95 -4.28
N ILE A 29 2.61 -12.84 -3.72
CA ILE A 29 2.23 -14.20 -3.34
C ILE A 29 1.90 -14.24 -1.85
N PRO A 30 1.00 -15.16 -1.40
CA PRO A 30 0.72 -15.31 0.02
C PRO A 30 1.97 -15.68 0.82
N ILE A 31 2.17 -15.02 1.95
CA ILE A 31 3.31 -15.17 2.85
C ILE A 31 2.78 -15.41 4.27
N ASP A 32 3.41 -16.30 5.04
CA ASP A 32 3.26 -16.33 6.48
C ASP A 32 4.22 -15.29 7.12
N TYR A 33 3.66 -14.26 7.71
CA TYR A 33 4.43 -13.22 8.41
C TYR A 33 4.84 -13.62 9.83
N GLY A 34 4.57 -14.87 10.24
CA GLY A 34 4.87 -15.41 11.56
C GLY A 34 3.61 -15.63 12.41
N THR A 35 2.44 -15.64 11.80
CA THR A 35 1.15 -15.89 12.45
C THR A 35 0.68 -17.35 12.29
N GLY A 36 1.32 -18.14 11.44
CA GLY A 36 0.85 -19.46 11.01
C GLY A 36 -0.24 -19.41 9.93
N GLU A 37 -0.65 -18.24 9.50
CA GLU A 37 -1.63 -18.04 8.43
C GLU A 37 -0.99 -17.30 7.23
N MET A 38 -1.45 -17.65 6.03
CA MET A 38 -0.97 -17.04 4.77
C MET A 38 -1.78 -15.80 4.42
N TYR A 39 -1.10 -14.69 4.11
CA TYR A 39 -1.70 -13.42 3.69
C TYR A 39 -0.97 -12.87 2.46
N THR A 40 -1.71 -12.30 1.52
CA THR A 40 -1.07 -11.58 0.42
C THR A 40 -0.55 -10.21 0.88
N PRO A 41 0.55 -9.70 0.34
CA PRO A 41 1.04 -8.35 0.64
C PRO A 41 -0.05 -7.28 0.50
N VAL A 42 -0.88 -7.37 -0.55
CA VAL A 42 -1.99 -6.41 -0.76
C VAL A 42 -3.00 -6.44 0.39
N GLU A 43 -3.33 -7.61 0.95
CA GLU A 43 -4.23 -7.73 2.11
C GLU A 43 -3.62 -7.04 3.33
N VAL A 44 -2.35 -7.27 3.61
CA VAL A 44 -1.69 -6.71 4.80
C VAL A 44 -1.44 -5.21 4.67
N HIS A 45 -1.07 -4.73 3.49
CA HIS A 45 -0.95 -3.29 3.23
C HIS A 45 -2.30 -2.58 3.33
N MET A 46 -3.41 -3.19 2.86
CA MET A 46 -4.75 -2.66 3.08
C MET A 46 -5.09 -2.59 4.57
N LEU A 47 -4.75 -3.63 5.32
CA LEU A 47 -4.97 -3.68 6.77
C LEU A 47 -4.20 -2.56 7.48
N LYS A 48 -2.91 -2.38 7.16
CA LYS A 48 -2.06 -1.30 7.69
C LYS A 48 -2.62 0.07 7.32
N TYR A 49 -3.16 0.22 6.10
CA TYR A 49 -3.81 1.46 5.68
C TYR A 49 -5.05 1.76 6.53
N ILE A 50 -5.93 0.77 6.80
CA ILE A 50 -7.11 0.95 7.67
C ILE A 50 -6.69 1.26 9.10
N GLN A 51 -5.59 0.68 9.59
CA GLN A 51 -5.04 0.98 10.92
C GLN A 51 -4.60 2.45 11.03
N ASN A 52 -3.92 2.97 10.02
CA ASN A 52 -3.43 4.35 10.00
C ASN A 52 -4.53 5.38 9.73
N TYR A 53 -5.59 4.96 9.03
CA TYR A 53 -6.72 5.82 8.65
C TYR A 53 -8.05 5.15 9.02
N PRO A 54 -8.36 4.99 10.32
CA PRO A 54 -9.55 4.29 10.77
C PRO A 54 -10.83 5.02 10.35
N GLY A 55 -11.91 4.25 10.16
CA GLY A 55 -13.21 4.79 9.81
C GLY A 55 -13.43 5.09 8.32
N LYS A 56 -12.53 4.64 7.46
CA LYS A 56 -12.74 4.71 6.00
C LYS A 56 -13.85 3.74 5.58
N ASN A 57 -14.63 4.13 4.56
CA ASN A 57 -15.65 3.28 3.94
C ASN A 57 -15.16 2.72 2.58
N VAL A 58 -15.95 1.81 1.97
CA VAL A 58 -15.63 1.19 0.68
C VAL A 58 -15.32 2.21 -0.41
N THR A 59 -16.10 3.29 -0.51
CA THR A 59 -15.90 4.30 -1.55
C THR A 59 -14.57 5.05 -1.37
N GLN A 60 -14.21 5.40 -0.14
CA GLN A 60 -12.94 6.05 0.15
C GLN A 60 -11.77 5.11 -0.14
N LEU A 61 -11.87 3.84 0.31
CA LEU A 61 -10.83 2.85 0.06
C LEU A 61 -10.67 2.52 -1.43
N SER A 62 -11.76 2.49 -2.21
CA SER A 62 -11.70 2.23 -3.64
C SER A 62 -10.93 3.31 -4.40
N VAL A 63 -11.09 4.56 -3.99
CA VAL A 63 -10.35 5.69 -4.55
C VAL A 63 -8.88 5.65 -4.15
N GLU A 64 -8.61 5.48 -2.86
CA GLU A 64 -7.24 5.46 -2.32
C GLU A 64 -6.37 4.34 -2.94
N TRP A 65 -7.00 3.20 -3.24
CA TRP A 65 -6.31 2.02 -3.77
C TRP A 65 -6.45 1.84 -5.28
N ASP A 66 -7.08 2.78 -5.98
CA ASP A 66 -7.30 2.71 -7.43
C ASP A 66 -7.93 1.35 -7.85
N LYS A 67 -8.97 0.92 -7.10
CA LYS A 67 -9.68 -0.33 -7.31
C LYS A 67 -11.19 -0.12 -7.36
N SER A 68 -11.90 -0.99 -8.07
CA SER A 68 -13.35 -0.95 -8.08
C SER A 68 -13.94 -1.17 -6.67
N LYS A 69 -15.09 -0.56 -6.40
CA LYS A 69 -15.83 -0.77 -5.13
C LYS A 69 -16.13 -2.25 -4.89
N ALA A 70 -16.41 -3.02 -5.96
CA ALA A 70 -16.65 -4.47 -5.87
C ALA A 70 -15.40 -5.21 -5.39
N ALA A 71 -14.22 -4.91 -5.95
CA ALA A 71 -12.96 -5.52 -5.55
C ALA A 71 -12.60 -5.18 -4.09
N ILE A 72 -12.77 -3.92 -3.68
CA ILE A 72 -12.56 -3.52 -2.28
C ILE A 72 -13.55 -4.21 -1.35
N SER A 73 -14.85 -4.24 -1.70
CA SER A 73 -15.86 -4.92 -0.87
C SER A 73 -15.55 -6.40 -0.68
N GLN A 74 -15.10 -7.08 -1.73
CA GLN A 74 -14.71 -8.49 -1.67
C GLN A 74 -13.47 -8.70 -0.77
N MET A 75 -12.48 -7.82 -0.88
CA MET A 75 -11.28 -7.86 -0.03
C MET A 75 -11.65 -7.64 1.44
N LEU A 76 -12.44 -6.60 1.74
CA LEU A 76 -12.86 -6.28 3.10
C LEU A 76 -13.71 -7.39 3.72
N LYS A 77 -14.62 -8.01 2.94
CA LYS A 77 -15.39 -9.17 3.39
C LYS A 77 -14.46 -10.31 3.83
N LYS A 78 -13.45 -10.63 3.02
CA LYS A 78 -12.47 -11.67 3.33
C LYS A 78 -11.66 -11.35 4.59
N MET A 79 -11.28 -10.07 4.78
CA MET A 79 -10.57 -9.63 5.98
C MET A 79 -11.48 -9.67 7.22
N GLU A 80 -12.77 -9.38 7.10
CA GLU A 80 -13.78 -9.49 8.17
C GLU A 80 -14.00 -10.97 8.56
N GLU A 81 -14.13 -11.87 7.58
CA GLU A 81 -14.25 -13.32 7.79
C GLU A 81 -13.02 -13.91 8.51
N ARG A 82 -11.85 -13.31 8.32
CA ARG A 82 -10.61 -13.67 9.01
C ARG A 82 -10.41 -12.94 10.35
N GLU A 83 -11.39 -12.17 10.77
CA GLU A 83 -11.39 -11.40 12.01
C GLU A 83 -10.25 -10.36 12.12
N LEU A 84 -9.76 -9.85 10.97
CA LEU A 84 -8.72 -8.83 10.94
C LEU A 84 -9.27 -7.42 11.08
N ILE A 85 -10.49 -7.21 10.63
CA ILE A 85 -11.21 -5.94 10.70
C ILE A 85 -12.65 -6.16 11.17
N TYR A 86 -13.25 -5.10 11.66
CA TYR A 86 -14.68 -5.03 11.93
C TYR A 86 -15.27 -3.77 11.33
N LYS A 87 -16.60 -3.81 11.09
CA LYS A 87 -17.33 -2.64 10.60
C LYS A 87 -18.16 -2.02 11.71
N LYS A 88 -18.26 -0.70 11.66
CA LYS A 88 -19.10 0.09 12.55
C LYS A 88 -19.78 1.19 11.76
N ASN A 89 -21.03 1.45 12.06
CA ASN A 89 -21.76 2.58 11.48
C ASN A 89 -21.48 3.84 12.31
N PRO A 90 -21.19 4.99 11.69
CA PRO A 90 -21.18 6.26 12.41
C PRO A 90 -22.54 6.56 13.05
N ALA A 91 -22.53 7.25 14.19
CA ALA A 91 -23.76 7.58 14.93
C ALA A 91 -24.73 8.49 14.13
N ASP A 92 -24.19 9.29 13.22
CA ASP A 92 -24.91 10.23 12.35
C ASP A 92 -25.39 9.62 11.03
N ASN A 93 -24.92 8.41 10.67
CA ASN A 93 -25.27 7.77 9.40
C ASN A 93 -25.23 6.24 9.47
N PHE A 94 -26.36 5.63 9.84
CA PHE A 94 -26.52 4.17 9.96
C PHE A 94 -26.38 3.39 8.64
N ARG A 95 -26.39 4.07 7.47
CA ARG A 95 -26.19 3.43 6.17
C ARG A 95 -24.72 3.36 5.76
N LYS A 96 -23.85 4.13 6.42
CA LYS A 96 -22.43 4.21 6.10
C LYS A 96 -21.66 3.21 6.94
N GLN A 97 -21.12 2.17 6.33
CA GLN A 97 -20.23 1.22 7.00
C GLN A 97 -18.79 1.73 6.95
N CYS A 98 -18.16 1.85 8.11
CA CYS A 98 -16.76 2.24 8.27
C CYS A 98 -15.98 1.07 8.88
N PHE A 99 -14.73 0.91 8.47
CA PHE A 99 -13.87 -0.24 8.84
C PHE A 99 -12.80 0.17 9.84
N PHE A 100 -12.51 -0.77 10.74
CA PHE A 100 -11.55 -0.61 11.83
C PHE A 100 -10.79 -1.94 12.01
N VAL A 101 -9.56 -1.86 12.47
CA VAL A 101 -8.70 -3.03 12.69
C VAL A 101 -8.98 -3.63 14.08
N THR A 102 -9.06 -4.96 14.16
CA THR A 102 -9.16 -5.72 15.42
C THR A 102 -7.78 -5.88 16.09
N GLU A 103 -7.74 -6.46 17.30
CA GLU A 103 -6.47 -6.83 17.94
C GLU A 103 -5.67 -7.84 17.11
N LYS A 104 -6.32 -8.86 16.54
CA LYS A 104 -5.69 -9.82 15.60
C LYS A 104 -5.10 -9.10 14.38
N GLY A 105 -5.83 -8.16 13.82
CA GLY A 105 -5.34 -7.34 12.71
C GLY A 105 -4.16 -6.46 13.08
N GLN A 106 -4.16 -5.84 14.26
CA GLN A 106 -3.03 -5.04 14.76
C GLN A 106 -1.79 -5.92 14.99
N GLU A 107 -1.98 -7.13 15.47
CA GLU A 107 -0.89 -8.09 15.65
C GLU A 107 -0.27 -8.46 14.29
N LEU A 108 -1.07 -8.78 13.29
CA LEU A 108 -0.61 -9.01 11.92
C LEU A 108 0.16 -7.81 11.36
N CYS A 109 -0.30 -6.58 11.58
CA CYS A 109 0.43 -5.37 11.18
C CYS A 109 1.82 -5.30 11.83
N ARG A 110 1.97 -5.67 13.11
CA ARG A 110 3.27 -5.70 13.80
C ARG A 110 4.21 -6.77 13.22
N TYR A 111 3.70 -7.96 12.89
CA TYR A 111 4.50 -8.99 12.21
C TYR A 111 4.94 -8.55 10.82
N HIS A 112 4.04 -7.95 10.06
CA HIS A 112 4.37 -7.42 8.74
C HIS A 112 5.44 -6.31 8.80
N GLU A 113 5.37 -5.42 9.78
CA GLU A 113 6.38 -4.37 9.96
C GLU A 113 7.77 -4.93 10.24
N LYS A 114 7.86 -5.99 11.05
CA LYS A 114 9.13 -6.71 11.27
C LYS A 114 9.63 -7.37 9.99
N TYR A 115 8.73 -7.97 9.21
CA TYR A 115 9.05 -8.57 7.92
C TYR A 115 9.58 -7.52 6.93
N ASP A 116 8.88 -6.40 6.77
CA ASP A 116 9.31 -5.29 5.90
C ASP A 116 10.67 -4.75 6.32
N THR A 117 10.88 -4.52 7.61
CA THR A 117 12.17 -4.05 8.14
C THR A 117 13.30 -4.99 7.78
N LYS A 118 13.06 -6.30 7.77
CA LYS A 118 14.07 -7.29 7.38
C LYS A 118 14.25 -7.31 5.85
N VAL A 119 13.19 -7.59 5.10
CA VAL A 119 13.27 -7.90 3.68
C VAL A 119 13.50 -6.64 2.83
N PHE A 120 12.73 -5.57 3.09
CA PHE A 120 12.92 -4.31 2.39
C PHE A 120 14.16 -3.55 2.87
N GLY A 121 14.52 -3.70 4.15
CA GLY A 121 15.77 -3.18 4.70
C GLY A 121 17.02 -3.78 4.04
N GLU A 122 16.98 -5.04 3.61
CA GLU A 122 18.04 -5.63 2.80
C GLU A 122 18.15 -4.95 1.43
N THR A 123 17.03 -4.68 0.78
CA THR A 123 16.99 -3.95 -0.50
C THR A 123 17.52 -2.52 -0.35
N LEU A 124 17.16 -1.83 0.74
CA LEU A 124 17.68 -0.47 1.00
C LEU A 124 19.18 -0.48 1.21
N ARG A 125 19.74 -1.42 1.95
CA ARG A 125 21.20 -1.56 2.11
C ARG A 125 21.93 -1.78 0.78
N MET A 126 21.34 -2.54 -0.13
CA MET A 126 21.90 -2.69 -1.47
C MET A 126 21.82 -1.39 -2.29
N LEU A 127 20.78 -0.58 -2.08
CA LEU A 127 20.66 0.74 -2.71
C LEU A 127 21.67 1.73 -2.14
N GLU A 128 22.01 1.67 -0.86
CA GLU A 128 23.02 2.51 -0.20
C GLU A 128 24.43 2.29 -0.76
N GLU A 129 24.70 1.15 -1.40
CA GLU A 129 25.94 0.92 -2.16
C GLU A 129 26.00 1.71 -3.48
N LEU A 130 24.85 2.15 -4.00
CA LEU A 130 24.69 2.81 -5.30
C LEU A 130 24.27 4.29 -5.18
N CYS A 131 23.62 4.65 -4.08
CA CYS A 131 22.99 5.95 -3.84
C CYS A 131 23.32 6.44 -2.43
N THR A 132 23.30 7.74 -2.22
CA THR A 132 23.33 8.33 -0.88
C THR A 132 21.97 8.19 -0.19
N GLU A 133 21.95 8.24 1.15
CA GLU A 133 20.72 8.25 1.95
C GLU A 133 19.76 9.37 1.51
N ASP A 134 20.27 10.58 1.28
CA ASP A 134 19.47 11.72 0.79
C ASP A 134 18.81 11.44 -0.57
N GLU A 135 19.51 10.78 -1.50
CA GLU A 135 18.94 10.41 -2.80
C GLU A 135 17.83 9.37 -2.66
N ILE A 136 17.98 8.43 -1.75
CA ILE A 136 16.95 7.43 -1.43
C ILE A 136 15.72 8.14 -0.83
N GLU A 137 15.88 9.01 0.15
CA GLU A 137 14.79 9.76 0.78
C GLU A 137 14.06 10.68 -0.23
N VAL A 138 14.81 11.34 -1.11
CA VAL A 138 14.23 12.15 -2.20
C VAL A 138 13.38 11.26 -3.14
N CYS A 139 13.85 10.06 -3.48
CA CYS A 139 13.09 9.11 -4.29
C CYS A 139 11.73 8.77 -3.65
N PHE A 140 11.70 8.40 -2.38
CA PHE A 140 10.46 8.08 -1.66
C PHE A 140 9.53 9.29 -1.54
N SER A 141 10.06 10.47 -1.25
CA SER A 141 9.29 11.72 -1.26
C SER A 141 8.63 12.00 -2.62
N ILE A 142 9.31 11.72 -3.72
CA ILE A 142 8.76 11.85 -5.07
C ILE A 142 7.69 10.80 -5.34
N LEU A 143 7.91 9.54 -4.92
CA LEU A 143 6.92 8.47 -5.05
C LEU A 143 5.63 8.79 -4.28
N GLU A 144 5.70 9.35 -3.08
CA GLU A 144 4.51 9.82 -2.35
C GLU A 144 3.72 10.89 -3.15
N LYS A 145 4.44 11.86 -3.73
CA LYS A 145 3.82 12.88 -4.57
C LYS A 145 3.19 12.28 -5.83
N TYR A 146 3.86 11.30 -6.44
CA TYR A 146 3.34 10.56 -7.59
C TYR A 146 2.03 9.84 -7.26
N VAL A 147 1.95 9.15 -6.12
CA VAL A 147 0.73 8.50 -5.63
C VAL A 147 -0.41 9.52 -5.51
N LYS A 148 -0.16 10.67 -4.85
CA LYS A 148 -1.15 11.74 -4.71
C LYS A 148 -1.65 12.31 -6.05
N VAL A 149 -0.76 12.44 -7.04
CA VAL A 149 -1.13 12.89 -8.40
C VAL A 149 -1.98 11.85 -9.12
N ARG A 150 -1.65 10.56 -8.96
CA ARG A 150 -2.42 9.47 -9.57
C ARG A 150 -3.83 9.39 -8.98
N GLN A 151 -3.96 9.47 -7.66
CA GLN A 151 -5.25 9.49 -6.97
C GLN A 151 -6.15 10.64 -7.46
N LYS A 152 -5.61 11.87 -7.62
CA LYS A 152 -6.37 13.01 -8.13
C LYS A 152 -6.91 12.79 -9.56
N LYS A 153 -6.16 12.13 -10.44
CA LYS A 153 -6.62 11.82 -11.80
C LYS A 153 -7.82 10.86 -11.84
N HIS A 154 -7.97 10.01 -10.85
CA HIS A 154 -9.14 9.13 -10.73
C HIS A 154 -10.41 9.91 -10.38
N TYR A 155 -10.33 10.85 -9.43
CA TYR A 155 -11.45 11.72 -9.08
C TYR A 155 -12.02 12.51 -10.26
N SER A 156 -11.16 12.93 -11.21
CA SER A 156 -11.56 13.72 -12.38
C SER A 156 -12.21 12.91 -13.50
N LYS A 157 -12.23 11.58 -13.44
CA LYS A 157 -12.84 10.70 -14.45
C LYS A 157 -14.22 10.17 -14.05
N GLU A 158 -14.59 10.28 -12.79
CA GLU A 158 -15.90 9.85 -12.26
C GLU A 158 -16.89 11.01 -12.08
N THR A 159 -16.47 12.24 -12.40
CA THR A 159 -17.31 13.46 -12.51
C THR A 159 -17.57 13.83 -13.95
#